data_c32e33455ff5af08cc73087f18710fa2
#
_entry.id   c32e33455ff5af08cc73087f18710fa2
#
_cell.length_a   1.000
_cell.length_b   1.000
_cell.length_c   1.000
_cell.angle_alpha   90.00
_cell.angle_beta   90.00
_cell.angle_gamma   90.00
#
_symmetry.space_group_name_H-M   'P 1'
#
loop_
_entity.id
_entity.type
_entity.pdbx_description
1 polymer ?
#
loop_
_entity_poly.entity_id
_entity_poly.type
_entity_poly.pdbx_seq_one_letter_code
_entity_poly.pdbx_strand_id
1 'polypeptide(L)'
;ILAKCSVPVSSKDTGGARRGIRPEDICVLVGRKAVGRNIERELRRYRVPAVSNGTESVMKSHIALAVRSLLEAMERVSDLGRTRLAVATPFFGHSLTDPEILDDQMLAGWQEQIATWANILRRSGVAALSSAILRDVNVARSLTSTSDAERYLADFAHVMDLLHEYTKGIPCNAAHVLEVFGQLESIEDLSEVVSRRVESDSAAVQIMTVHSAKGLQFPVVIVADLWKPNDGNSQNAPVYTRVMADGQRSRVIDIGWAIGQVDPSTKGFMKAAGDEEDRRLLYVALTRAEHHLSVLFTS
;
A
#
# COMPACT_ATOMS: atom_id res chain seq x y z
N ILE A 1 26.38 3.41 7.55
CA ILE A 1 26.11 4.84 7.34
C ILE A 1 25.66 5.46 8.68
N LEU A 2 24.61 4.96 9.34
CA LEU A 2 24.10 5.53 10.60
C LEU A 2 25.15 5.62 11.74
N ALA A 3 26.11 4.69 11.81
CA ALA A 3 27.08 4.64 12.89
C ALA A 3 28.34 5.52 12.70
N LYS A 4 28.60 6.06 11.49
CA LYS A 4 29.86 6.77 11.18
C LYS A 4 29.70 8.12 10.46
N CYS A 5 28.50 8.47 9.98
CA CYS A 5 28.29 9.73 9.28
C CYS A 5 27.53 10.71 10.16
N SER A 6 28.26 11.61 10.79
CA SER A 6 27.68 12.87 11.26
C SER A 6 27.55 13.83 10.07
N VAL A 7 26.53 13.64 9.23
CA VAL A 7 26.13 14.70 8.31
C VAL A 7 25.29 15.67 9.13
N PRO A 8 25.69 16.94 9.25
CA PRO A 8 24.91 17.93 9.95
C PRO A 8 23.63 18.18 9.14
N VAL A 9 22.50 17.74 9.67
CA VAL A 9 21.19 18.04 9.09
C VAL A 9 20.75 19.36 9.67
N SER A 10 20.73 20.40 8.85
CA SER A 10 20.14 21.68 9.21
C SER A 10 18.62 21.51 9.15
N SER A 11 17.97 21.42 10.29
CA SER A 11 16.51 21.49 10.37
C SER A 11 16.11 22.97 10.32
N LYS A 12 15.12 23.30 9.51
CA LYS A 12 14.51 24.65 9.49
C LYS A 12 13.98 25.05 10.88
N ASP A 13 13.67 24.07 11.73
CA ASP A 13 13.09 24.27 13.05
C ASP A 13 14.12 24.43 14.17
N THR A 14 15.41 24.15 13.94
CA THR A 14 16.44 24.15 14.98
C THR A 14 17.45 25.29 14.89
N GLY A 15 17.14 26.37 14.14
CA GLY A 15 17.99 27.58 14.12
C GLY A 15 19.44 27.34 13.67
N GLY A 16 19.67 26.34 12.80
CA GLY A 16 21.01 26.04 12.28
C GLY A 16 21.86 25.12 13.15
N ALA A 17 21.33 24.54 14.23
CA ALA A 17 22.01 23.53 15.04
C ALA A 17 22.22 22.24 14.25
N ARG A 18 23.44 21.69 14.30
CA ARG A 18 23.78 20.42 13.67
C ARG A 18 23.39 19.27 14.59
N ARG A 19 22.61 18.32 14.09
CA ARG A 19 22.28 17.06 14.80
C ARG A 19 22.77 15.83 14.01
N GLY A 20 22.92 14.71 14.66
CA GLY A 20 23.16 13.44 14.00
C GLY A 20 22.00 13.04 13.09
N ILE A 21 22.29 12.24 12.07
CA ILE A 21 21.29 11.65 11.16
C ILE A 21 20.44 10.67 11.97
N ARG A 22 19.14 10.74 11.78
CA ARG A 22 18.14 9.79 12.32
C ARG A 22 17.57 8.94 11.18
N PRO A 23 16.95 7.78 11.48
CA PRO A 23 16.31 6.96 10.44
C PRO A 23 15.32 7.73 9.60
N GLU A 24 14.50 8.60 10.20
CA GLU A 24 13.51 9.43 9.52
C GLU A 24 14.09 10.45 8.51
N ASP A 25 15.37 10.78 8.63
CA ASP A 25 16.06 11.68 7.70
C ASP A 25 16.41 11.01 6.37
N ILE A 26 16.31 9.68 6.30
CA ILE A 26 16.79 8.88 5.19
C ILE A 26 15.61 8.38 4.35
N CYS A 27 15.67 8.68 3.05
CA CYS A 27 14.77 8.12 2.07
C CYS A 27 15.53 7.24 1.07
N VAL A 28 15.05 6.02 0.86
CA VAL A 28 15.55 5.12 -0.19
C VAL A 28 14.56 5.16 -1.36
N LEU A 29 15.02 5.66 -2.50
CA LEU A 29 14.23 5.72 -3.72
C LEU A 29 14.49 4.50 -4.58
N VAL A 30 13.41 3.87 -5.01
CA VAL A 30 13.43 2.67 -5.87
C VAL A 30 12.60 2.89 -7.13
N GLY A 31 12.98 2.21 -8.21
CA GLY A 31 12.19 2.19 -9.44
C GLY A 31 10.99 1.24 -9.34
N ARG A 32 11.14 0.15 -8.57
CA ARG A 32 10.16 -0.93 -8.47
C ARG A 32 9.81 -1.27 -7.03
N LYS A 33 8.51 -1.42 -6.75
CA LYS A 33 7.99 -1.77 -5.42
C LYS A 33 8.60 -3.06 -4.85
N ALA A 34 8.84 -4.08 -5.70
CA ALA A 34 9.44 -5.34 -5.26
C ALA A 34 10.84 -5.15 -4.67
N VAL A 35 11.65 -4.24 -5.24
CA VAL A 35 12.98 -3.90 -4.72
C VAL A 35 12.85 -3.20 -3.37
N GLY A 36 11.88 -2.28 -3.23
CA GLY A 36 11.59 -1.61 -1.96
C GLY A 36 11.28 -2.59 -0.83
N ARG A 37 10.41 -3.57 -1.09
CA ARG A 37 10.08 -4.64 -0.11
C ARG A 37 11.31 -5.47 0.30
N ASN A 38 12.19 -5.78 -0.65
CA ASN A 38 13.42 -6.52 -0.35
C ASN A 38 14.36 -5.70 0.54
N ILE A 39 14.52 -4.41 0.23
CA ILE A 39 15.35 -3.49 1.03
C ILE A 39 14.78 -3.35 2.44
N GLU A 40 13.46 -3.18 2.58
CA GLU A 40 12.79 -3.12 3.88
C GLU A 40 13.07 -4.37 4.71
N ARG A 41 12.90 -5.55 4.12
CA ARG A 41 13.16 -6.83 4.79
C ARG A 41 14.61 -6.93 5.26
N GLU A 42 15.57 -6.56 4.43
CA GLU A 42 16.98 -6.59 4.81
C GLU A 42 17.31 -5.56 5.91
N LEU A 43 16.79 -4.34 5.83
CA LEU A 43 17.01 -3.34 6.89
C LEU A 43 16.45 -3.82 8.23
N ARG A 44 15.29 -4.44 8.25
CA ARG A 44 14.70 -5.05 9.46
C ARG A 44 15.57 -6.18 10.02
N ARG A 45 16.21 -7.00 9.18
CA ARG A 45 17.18 -8.03 9.63
C ARG A 45 18.37 -7.42 10.37
N TYR A 46 18.79 -6.23 9.96
CA TYR A 46 19.83 -5.46 10.63
C TYR A 46 19.31 -4.58 11.78
N ARG A 47 18.05 -4.76 12.20
CA ARG A 47 17.37 -3.96 13.24
C ARG A 47 17.36 -2.47 12.94
N VAL A 48 17.35 -2.10 11.66
CA VAL A 48 17.14 -0.72 11.22
C VAL A 48 15.64 -0.55 10.95
N PRO A 49 14.95 0.33 11.68
CA PRO A 49 13.53 0.58 11.41
C PRO A 49 13.37 1.16 10.02
N ALA A 50 12.54 0.53 9.21
CA ALA A 50 12.28 0.93 7.83
C ALA A 50 10.81 0.72 7.47
N VAL A 51 10.24 1.65 6.72
CA VAL A 51 8.85 1.65 6.25
C VAL A 51 8.81 1.87 4.76
N SER A 52 8.13 0.98 4.06
CA SER A 52 7.93 1.08 2.61
C SER A 52 6.64 1.85 2.33
N ASN A 53 6.79 3.11 1.91
CA ASN A 53 5.68 4.03 1.70
C ASN A 53 5.10 3.92 0.29
N GLY A 54 3.76 3.80 0.19
CA GLY A 54 3.04 3.78 -1.09
C GLY A 54 3.34 2.56 -1.97
N THR A 55 3.97 1.51 -1.42
CA THR A 55 4.35 0.31 -2.20
C THR A 55 3.33 -0.80 -2.16
N GLU A 56 2.37 -0.76 -1.23
CA GLU A 56 1.35 -1.80 -1.07
C GLU A 56 -0.05 -1.20 -1.07
N SER A 57 -0.97 -1.89 -1.70
CA SER A 57 -2.39 -1.60 -1.57
C SER A 57 -2.85 -1.89 -0.14
N VAL A 58 -3.60 -0.97 0.46
CA VAL A 58 -4.22 -1.20 1.76
C VAL A 58 -5.17 -2.40 1.72
N MET A 59 -5.78 -2.68 0.55
CA MET A 59 -6.68 -3.82 0.35
C MET A 59 -5.98 -5.19 0.43
N LYS A 60 -4.64 -5.22 0.36
CA LYS A 60 -3.80 -6.43 0.54
C LYS A 60 -3.15 -6.49 1.93
N SER A 61 -3.48 -5.57 2.81
CA SER A 61 -2.98 -5.57 4.18
C SER A 61 -3.57 -6.72 5.00
N HIS A 62 -2.88 -7.10 6.07
CA HIS A 62 -3.36 -8.14 6.98
C HIS A 62 -4.73 -7.80 7.57
N ILE A 63 -4.96 -6.51 7.91
CA ILE A 63 -6.24 -6.07 8.45
C ILE A 63 -7.34 -6.02 7.37
N ALA A 64 -7.01 -5.74 6.11
CA ALA A 64 -7.98 -5.83 5.02
C ALA A 64 -8.46 -7.26 4.79
N LEU A 65 -7.55 -8.24 4.85
CA LEU A 65 -7.93 -9.65 4.79
C LEU A 65 -8.81 -10.05 5.97
N ALA A 66 -8.56 -9.52 7.16
CA ALA A 66 -9.40 -9.72 8.33
C ALA A 66 -10.80 -9.10 8.15
N VAL A 67 -10.90 -7.88 7.59
CA VAL A 67 -12.19 -7.25 7.21
C VAL A 67 -12.93 -8.12 6.20
N ARG A 68 -12.25 -8.64 5.19
CA ARG A 68 -12.86 -9.56 4.21
C ARG A 68 -13.44 -10.80 4.89
N SER A 69 -12.65 -11.48 5.74
CA SER A 69 -13.13 -12.66 6.47
C SER A 69 -14.34 -12.36 7.35
N LEU A 70 -14.37 -11.19 7.98
CA LEU A 70 -15.50 -10.74 8.77
C LEU A 70 -16.76 -10.50 7.90
N LEU A 71 -16.61 -9.84 6.74
CA LEU A 71 -17.71 -9.62 5.79
C LEU A 71 -18.24 -10.94 5.22
N GLU A 72 -17.36 -11.92 4.94
CA GLU A 72 -17.75 -13.25 4.50
C GLU A 72 -18.55 -14.02 5.57
N ALA A 73 -18.20 -13.87 6.85
CA ALA A 73 -18.99 -14.42 7.95
C ALA A 73 -20.33 -13.68 8.14
N MET A 74 -20.37 -12.36 7.92
CA MET A 74 -21.63 -11.59 7.93
C MET A 74 -22.57 -11.96 6.79
N GLU A 75 -22.05 -12.34 5.62
CA GLU A 75 -22.85 -12.79 4.49
C GLU A 75 -23.60 -14.09 4.80
N ARG A 76 -22.92 -15.03 5.52
CA ARG A 76 -23.45 -16.34 5.88
C ARG A 76 -23.22 -16.64 7.35
N VAL A 77 -23.97 -15.97 8.20
CA VAL A 77 -23.83 -16.05 9.67
C VAL A 77 -23.97 -17.48 10.21
N SER A 78 -24.76 -18.35 9.54
CA SER A 78 -24.95 -19.74 9.93
C SER A 78 -23.77 -20.67 9.56
N ASP A 79 -22.79 -20.18 8.79
CA ASP A 79 -21.62 -20.95 8.39
C ASP A 79 -20.52 -20.90 9.48
N LEU A 80 -20.42 -21.98 10.23
CA LEU A 80 -19.42 -22.13 11.31
C LEU A 80 -17.98 -22.03 10.80
N GLY A 81 -17.70 -22.48 9.57
CA GLY A 81 -16.37 -22.38 8.98
C GLY A 81 -15.96 -20.93 8.74
N ARG A 82 -16.86 -20.11 8.21
CA ARG A 82 -16.64 -18.66 8.03
C ARG A 82 -16.53 -17.93 9.37
N THR A 83 -17.34 -18.30 10.35
CA THR A 83 -17.22 -17.77 11.71
C THR A 83 -15.84 -18.07 12.30
N ARG A 84 -15.35 -19.31 12.18
CA ARG A 84 -14.01 -19.69 12.65
C ARG A 84 -12.91 -18.85 11.99
N LEU A 85 -12.98 -18.66 10.68
CA LEU A 85 -12.02 -17.82 9.95
C LEU A 85 -12.07 -16.36 10.41
N ALA A 86 -13.25 -15.80 10.64
CA ALA A 86 -13.40 -14.43 11.14
C ALA A 86 -12.86 -14.26 12.56
N VAL A 87 -13.10 -15.26 13.44
CA VAL A 87 -12.62 -15.26 14.83
C VAL A 87 -11.11 -15.43 14.91
N ALA A 88 -10.50 -16.15 13.96
CA ALA A 88 -9.04 -16.27 13.84
C ALA A 88 -8.38 -15.06 13.18
N THR A 89 -8.91 -13.86 13.39
CA THR A 89 -8.37 -12.61 12.89
C THR A 89 -7.98 -11.67 14.04
N PRO A 90 -7.21 -10.62 13.76
CA PRO A 90 -6.85 -9.62 14.78
C PRO A 90 -8.03 -8.97 15.50
N PHE A 91 -9.25 -9.01 14.95
CA PHE A 91 -10.45 -8.47 15.60
C PHE A 91 -10.81 -9.23 16.89
N PHE A 92 -10.66 -10.54 16.86
CA PHE A 92 -10.99 -11.38 18.02
C PHE A 92 -9.75 -11.91 18.75
N GLY A 93 -8.59 -11.91 18.10
CA GLY A 93 -7.30 -12.26 18.70
C GLY A 93 -7.08 -13.75 18.91
N HIS A 94 -7.88 -14.60 18.28
CA HIS A 94 -7.72 -16.05 18.34
C HIS A 94 -6.86 -16.59 17.20
N SER A 95 -6.30 -17.79 17.43
CA SER A 95 -5.61 -18.59 16.40
C SER A 95 -6.49 -19.75 15.95
N LEU A 96 -6.35 -20.23 14.73
CA LEU A 96 -7.05 -21.43 14.22
C LEU A 96 -6.75 -22.70 15.04
N THR A 97 -5.70 -22.67 15.85
CA THR A 97 -5.31 -23.80 16.72
C THR A 97 -5.88 -23.68 18.14
N ASP A 98 -6.57 -22.59 18.47
CA ASP A 98 -7.11 -22.38 19.80
C ASP A 98 -8.30 -23.31 20.05
N PRO A 99 -8.36 -24.01 21.19
CA PRO A 99 -9.46 -24.94 21.51
C PRO A 99 -10.85 -24.28 21.48
N GLU A 100 -10.91 -23.01 21.85
CA GLU A 100 -12.15 -22.21 21.90
C GLU A 100 -12.81 -22.08 20.52
N ILE A 101 -12.02 -21.98 19.43
CA ILE A 101 -12.53 -21.91 18.06
C ILE A 101 -13.13 -23.26 17.61
N LEU A 102 -12.74 -24.36 18.23
CA LEU A 102 -13.24 -25.69 17.93
C LEU A 102 -14.53 -26.01 18.69
N ASP A 103 -14.87 -25.24 19.72
CA ASP A 103 -16.07 -25.41 20.52
C ASP A 103 -17.28 -24.70 19.86
N ASP A 104 -18.30 -25.46 19.46
CA ASP A 104 -19.49 -24.95 18.79
C ASP A 104 -20.33 -24.04 19.71
N GLN A 105 -20.28 -24.21 21.05
CA GLN A 105 -20.97 -23.31 21.97
C GLN A 105 -20.30 -21.94 22.07
N MET A 106 -18.98 -21.92 22.09
CA MET A 106 -18.22 -20.68 22.05
C MET A 106 -18.45 -19.94 20.72
N LEU A 107 -18.49 -20.67 19.60
CA LEU A 107 -18.79 -20.10 18.28
C LEU A 107 -20.17 -19.45 18.20
N ALA A 108 -21.18 -19.96 18.91
CA ALA A 108 -22.53 -19.38 18.89
C ALA A 108 -22.54 -17.94 19.41
N GLY A 109 -21.74 -17.62 20.43
CA GLY A 109 -21.62 -16.25 20.94
C GLY A 109 -21.01 -15.29 19.92
N TRP A 110 -19.97 -15.72 19.22
CA TRP A 110 -19.35 -14.91 18.15
C TRP A 110 -20.26 -14.79 16.92
N GLN A 111 -21.05 -15.81 16.58
CA GLN A 111 -22.06 -15.73 15.52
C GLN A 111 -23.11 -14.66 15.83
N GLU A 112 -23.59 -14.60 17.08
CA GLU A 112 -24.54 -13.57 17.50
C GLU A 112 -23.95 -12.16 17.38
N GLN A 113 -22.69 -11.99 17.78
CA GLN A 113 -21.98 -10.73 17.60
C GLN A 113 -21.85 -10.35 16.12
N ILE A 114 -21.43 -11.28 15.26
CA ILE A 114 -21.30 -11.08 13.80
C ILE A 114 -22.69 -10.77 13.18
N ALA A 115 -23.74 -11.46 13.61
CA ALA A 115 -25.11 -11.17 13.18
C ALA A 115 -25.57 -9.76 13.54
N THR A 116 -25.20 -9.30 14.73
CA THR A 116 -25.47 -7.93 15.19
C THR A 116 -24.77 -6.93 14.28
N TRP A 117 -23.50 -7.12 13.97
CA TRP A 117 -22.77 -6.24 13.05
C TRP A 117 -23.30 -6.31 11.61
N ALA A 118 -23.72 -7.47 11.12
CA ALA A 118 -24.38 -7.61 9.82
C ALA A 118 -25.70 -6.80 9.76
N ASN A 119 -26.47 -6.77 10.84
CA ASN A 119 -27.66 -5.96 10.94
C ASN A 119 -27.36 -4.45 10.96
N ILE A 120 -26.30 -4.02 11.65
CA ILE A 120 -25.84 -2.62 11.64
C ILE A 120 -25.41 -2.22 10.22
N LEU A 121 -24.61 -3.06 9.55
CA LEU A 121 -24.21 -2.83 8.16
C LEU A 121 -25.43 -2.62 7.25
N ARG A 122 -26.41 -3.51 7.34
CA ARG A 122 -27.62 -3.47 6.49
C ARG A 122 -28.49 -2.25 6.74
N ARG A 123 -28.59 -1.79 8.00
CA ARG A 123 -29.46 -0.67 8.39
C ARG A 123 -28.80 0.69 8.26
N SER A 124 -27.52 0.77 8.55
CA SER A 124 -26.82 2.03 8.79
C SER A 124 -25.52 2.18 7.98
N GLY A 125 -25.15 1.15 7.18
CA GLY A 125 -24.02 1.20 6.26
C GLY A 125 -22.65 0.99 6.90
N VAL A 126 -21.61 1.12 6.05
CA VAL A 126 -20.23 0.79 6.40
C VAL A 126 -19.66 1.66 7.52
N ALA A 127 -19.96 2.97 7.52
CA ALA A 127 -19.44 3.87 8.57
C ALA A 127 -19.98 3.52 9.97
N ALA A 128 -21.27 3.11 10.05
CA ALA A 128 -21.85 2.66 11.31
C ALA A 128 -21.26 1.33 11.77
N LEU A 129 -21.01 0.40 10.83
CA LEU A 129 -20.31 -0.85 11.10
C LEU A 129 -18.90 -0.60 11.65
N SER A 130 -18.11 0.24 10.99
CA SER A 130 -16.77 0.63 11.43
C SER A 130 -16.78 1.13 12.88
N SER A 131 -17.71 2.05 13.18
CA SER A 131 -17.88 2.59 14.52
C SER A 131 -18.30 1.53 15.55
N ALA A 132 -19.15 0.57 15.17
CA ALA A 132 -19.61 -0.50 16.05
C ALA A 132 -18.46 -1.48 16.38
N ILE A 133 -17.64 -1.83 15.41
CA ILE A 133 -16.47 -2.69 15.57
C ILE A 133 -15.46 -2.04 16.54
N LEU A 134 -15.13 -0.76 16.33
CA LEU A 134 -14.15 -0.05 17.18
C LEU A 134 -14.65 0.25 18.59
N ARG A 135 -15.96 0.29 18.83
CA ARG A 135 -16.54 0.44 20.18
C ARG A 135 -16.59 -0.86 20.96
N ASP A 136 -16.43 -1.99 20.29
CA ASP A 136 -16.36 -3.27 20.98
C ASP A 136 -15.07 -3.36 21.79
N VAL A 137 -15.20 -3.50 23.13
CA VAL A 137 -14.08 -3.48 24.06
C VAL A 137 -13.12 -4.64 23.83
N ASN A 138 -13.64 -5.81 23.41
CA ASN A 138 -12.81 -6.99 23.16
C ASN A 138 -12.00 -6.80 21.86
N VAL A 139 -12.64 -6.27 20.82
CA VAL A 139 -11.96 -5.93 19.56
C VAL A 139 -10.90 -4.84 19.78
N ALA A 140 -11.26 -3.77 20.47
CA ALA A 140 -10.30 -2.71 20.78
C ALA A 140 -9.08 -3.24 21.55
N ARG A 141 -9.31 -4.11 22.55
CA ARG A 141 -8.23 -4.75 23.31
C ARG A 141 -7.37 -5.64 22.42
N SER A 142 -7.98 -6.47 21.59
CA SER A 142 -7.27 -7.37 20.68
C SER A 142 -6.38 -6.60 19.70
N LEU A 143 -6.92 -5.59 19.02
CA LEU A 143 -6.17 -4.77 18.08
C LEU A 143 -5.02 -4.01 18.73
N THR A 144 -5.18 -3.54 19.97
CA THR A 144 -4.15 -2.75 20.68
C THR A 144 -3.11 -3.59 21.40
N SER A 145 -3.31 -4.90 21.52
CA SER A 145 -2.36 -5.81 22.19
C SER A 145 -1.15 -6.20 21.33
N THR A 146 -1.13 -5.84 20.04
CA THR A 146 -0.08 -6.20 19.09
C THR A 146 0.97 -5.09 18.96
N SER A 147 2.20 -5.44 18.56
CA SER A 147 3.25 -4.47 18.23
C SER A 147 2.90 -3.55 17.06
N ASP A 148 1.96 -3.95 16.23
CA ASP A 148 1.53 -3.24 15.01
C ASP A 148 0.17 -2.54 15.17
N ALA A 149 -0.24 -2.26 16.43
CA ALA A 149 -1.57 -1.74 16.77
C ALA A 149 -1.93 -0.45 15.99
N GLU A 150 -1.05 0.54 15.98
CA GLU A 150 -1.27 1.81 15.27
C GLU A 150 -1.48 1.58 13.78
N ARG A 151 -0.66 0.71 13.19
CA ARG A 151 -0.76 0.34 11.78
C ARG A 151 -2.06 -0.39 11.46
N TYR A 152 -2.50 -1.30 12.33
CA TYR A 152 -3.78 -2.00 12.14
C TYR A 152 -4.95 -1.04 12.20
N LEU A 153 -4.95 -0.09 13.11
CA LEU A 153 -6.01 0.92 13.22
C LEU A 153 -6.02 1.87 12.01
N ALA A 154 -4.86 2.32 11.55
CA ALA A 154 -4.74 3.18 10.37
C ALA A 154 -5.19 2.45 9.09
N ASP A 155 -4.74 1.22 8.87
CA ASP A 155 -5.15 0.40 7.72
C ASP A 155 -6.66 0.07 7.79
N PHE A 156 -7.19 -0.26 8.98
CA PHE A 156 -8.62 -0.50 9.17
C PHE A 156 -9.46 0.72 8.82
N ALA A 157 -9.10 1.89 9.36
CA ALA A 157 -9.81 3.14 9.06
C ALA A 157 -9.80 3.41 7.55
N HIS A 158 -8.65 3.25 6.88
CA HIS A 158 -8.53 3.48 5.45
C HIS A 158 -9.36 2.47 4.61
N VAL A 159 -9.34 1.17 4.95
CA VAL A 159 -10.17 0.16 4.28
C VAL A 159 -11.65 0.49 4.43
N MET A 160 -12.09 0.85 5.65
CA MET A 160 -13.50 1.18 5.91
C MET A 160 -13.93 2.49 5.24
N ASP A 161 -13.05 3.50 5.15
CA ASP A 161 -13.28 4.73 4.40
C ASP A 161 -13.50 4.43 2.91
N LEU A 162 -12.64 3.60 2.30
CA LEU A 162 -12.77 3.19 0.90
C LEU A 162 -14.10 2.44 0.67
N LEU A 163 -14.39 1.43 1.49
CA LEU A 163 -15.64 0.69 1.37
C LEU A 163 -16.86 1.60 1.54
N HIS A 164 -16.80 2.56 2.48
CA HIS A 164 -17.89 3.54 2.66
C HIS A 164 -18.06 4.41 1.42
N GLU A 165 -16.98 4.95 0.86
CA GLU A 165 -17.04 5.83 -0.32
C GLU A 165 -17.64 5.13 -1.52
N TYR A 166 -17.22 3.89 -1.79
CA TYR A 166 -17.67 3.13 -2.97
C TYR A 166 -19.01 2.43 -2.78
N THR A 167 -19.59 2.43 -1.58
CA THR A 167 -20.93 1.93 -1.29
C THR A 167 -21.97 3.02 -1.09
N LYS A 168 -21.62 4.31 -1.24
CA LYS A 168 -22.54 5.42 -1.09
C LYS A 168 -23.74 5.34 -2.04
N GLY A 169 -24.94 5.53 -1.47
CA GLY A 169 -26.18 5.58 -2.26
C GLY A 169 -26.73 4.22 -2.72
N ILE A 170 -26.13 3.12 -2.28
CA ILE A 170 -26.54 1.76 -2.63
C ILE A 170 -26.98 1.01 -1.36
N PRO A 171 -28.01 0.16 -1.39
CA PRO A 171 -28.39 -0.67 -0.25
C PRO A 171 -27.21 -1.53 0.19
N CYS A 172 -26.79 -1.36 1.45
CA CYS A 172 -25.56 -1.95 1.96
C CYS A 172 -25.88 -3.30 2.63
N ASN A 173 -25.43 -4.40 2.02
CA ASN A 173 -25.38 -5.72 2.64
C ASN A 173 -23.97 -6.31 2.49
N ALA A 174 -23.68 -7.36 3.25
CA ALA A 174 -22.33 -7.94 3.25
C ALA A 174 -21.88 -8.43 1.87
N ALA A 175 -22.77 -9.05 1.09
CA ALA A 175 -22.45 -9.54 -0.25
C ALA A 175 -22.04 -8.40 -1.19
N HIS A 176 -22.78 -7.29 -1.19
CA HIS A 176 -22.45 -6.13 -2.01
C HIS A 176 -21.14 -5.46 -1.58
N VAL A 177 -20.89 -5.33 -0.26
CA VAL A 177 -19.63 -4.78 0.24
C VAL A 177 -18.46 -5.68 -0.13
N LEU A 178 -18.63 -7.02 -0.16
CA LEU A 178 -17.63 -7.96 -0.64
C LEU A 178 -17.33 -7.81 -2.13
N GLU A 179 -18.36 -7.54 -2.95
CA GLU A 179 -18.17 -7.25 -4.37
C GLU A 179 -17.32 -5.98 -4.56
N VAL A 180 -17.66 -4.90 -3.86
CA VAL A 180 -16.89 -3.65 -3.86
C VAL A 180 -15.47 -3.89 -3.35
N PHE A 181 -15.29 -4.71 -2.29
CA PHE A 181 -13.98 -5.09 -1.79
C PHE A 181 -13.14 -5.77 -2.88
N GLY A 182 -13.72 -6.74 -3.61
CA GLY A 182 -13.05 -7.42 -4.71
C GLY A 182 -12.67 -6.49 -5.87
N GLN A 183 -13.53 -5.50 -6.19
CA GLN A 183 -13.20 -4.47 -7.18
C GLN A 183 -12.02 -3.62 -6.73
N LEU A 184 -12.01 -3.15 -5.48
CA LEU A 184 -10.90 -2.37 -4.92
C LEU A 184 -9.60 -3.17 -4.82
N GLU A 185 -9.68 -4.47 -4.50
CA GLU A 185 -8.52 -5.37 -4.46
C GLU A 185 -7.89 -5.57 -5.85
N SER A 186 -8.70 -5.53 -6.90
CA SER A 186 -8.26 -5.66 -8.31
C SER A 186 -7.62 -4.39 -8.87
N ILE A 187 -7.79 -3.24 -8.21
CA ILE A 187 -7.12 -2.00 -8.62
C ILE A 187 -5.61 -2.18 -8.47
N GLU A 188 -4.87 -1.88 -9.54
CA GLU A 188 -3.42 -1.99 -9.52
C GLU A 188 -2.81 -1.17 -8.38
N ASP A 189 -1.75 -1.70 -7.79
CA ASP A 189 -1.02 -1.10 -6.65
C ASP A 189 -0.49 0.33 -6.91
N LEU A 190 -0.58 0.83 -8.14
CA LEU A 190 -0.18 2.18 -8.56
C LEU A 190 -1.23 3.26 -8.29
N SER A 191 -2.47 2.89 -7.95
CA SER A 191 -3.52 3.87 -7.67
C SER A 191 -3.28 4.52 -6.30
N GLU A 192 -3.26 5.86 -6.27
CA GLU A 192 -3.17 6.63 -5.00
C GLU A 192 -4.35 6.31 -4.07
N VAL A 193 -5.49 5.94 -4.62
CA VAL A 193 -6.72 5.66 -3.87
C VAL A 193 -6.54 4.51 -2.88
N VAL A 194 -5.92 3.41 -3.33
CA VAL A 194 -5.71 2.20 -2.52
C VAL A 194 -4.31 2.12 -1.89
N SER A 195 -3.45 3.11 -2.15
CA SER A 195 -2.12 3.16 -1.54
C SER A 195 -2.24 3.38 -0.03
N ARG A 196 -1.50 2.59 0.75
CA ARG A 196 -1.46 2.74 2.20
C ARG A 196 -1.09 4.18 2.58
N ARG A 197 -1.85 4.76 3.51
CA ARG A 197 -1.52 6.06 4.07
C ARG A 197 -0.20 5.95 4.83
N VAL A 198 0.67 6.92 4.59
CA VAL A 198 1.98 7.00 5.24
C VAL A 198 1.76 7.52 6.66
N GLU A 199 2.19 6.76 7.65
CA GLU A 199 2.42 7.31 8.98
C GLU A 199 3.68 8.17 8.92
N SER A 200 3.51 9.49 8.80
CA SER A 200 4.62 10.45 8.64
C SER A 200 5.53 10.56 9.88
N ASP A 201 5.14 9.99 11.01
CA ASP A 201 5.82 10.13 12.29
C ASP A 201 6.65 8.91 12.74
N SER A 202 6.76 7.87 11.90
CA SER A 202 7.62 6.74 12.29
C SER A 202 9.08 7.16 12.19
N ALA A 203 9.84 7.05 13.30
CA ALA A 203 11.29 7.22 13.35
C ALA A 203 12.03 6.10 12.56
N ALA A 204 11.72 5.99 11.26
CA ALA A 204 12.12 4.90 10.39
C ALA A 204 12.64 5.42 9.05
N VAL A 205 13.53 4.65 8.42
CA VAL A 205 13.99 4.89 7.05
C VAL A 205 12.80 4.76 6.10
N GLN A 206 12.56 5.81 5.32
CA GLN A 206 11.48 5.85 4.35
C GLN A 206 11.92 5.15 3.06
N ILE A 207 11.14 4.20 2.56
CA ILE A 207 11.40 3.53 1.28
C ILE A 207 10.21 3.82 0.37
N MET A 208 10.45 4.39 -0.80
CA MET A 208 9.35 4.72 -1.72
C MET A 208 9.80 4.69 -3.18
N THR A 209 8.83 4.63 -4.08
CA THR A 209 9.14 4.76 -5.51
C THR A 209 9.41 6.22 -5.86
N VAL A 210 10.16 6.45 -6.94
CA VAL A 210 10.45 7.81 -7.41
C VAL A 210 9.17 8.58 -7.73
N HIS A 211 8.14 7.91 -8.23
CA HIS A 211 6.84 8.52 -8.48
C HIS A 211 6.17 9.02 -7.18
N SER A 212 6.19 8.20 -6.13
CA SER A 212 5.62 8.56 -4.83
C SER A 212 6.40 9.68 -4.13
N ALA A 213 7.68 9.86 -4.47
CA ALA A 213 8.53 10.91 -3.91
C ALA A 213 8.36 12.28 -4.60
N LYS A 214 7.53 12.37 -5.64
CA LYS A 214 7.33 13.63 -6.37
C LYS A 214 6.72 14.68 -5.44
N GLY A 215 7.41 15.83 -5.33
CA GLY A 215 6.99 16.93 -4.44
C GLY A 215 7.50 16.82 -3.01
N LEU A 216 8.12 15.72 -2.60
CA LEU A 216 8.75 15.55 -1.29
C LEU A 216 10.24 15.87 -1.36
N GLN A 217 10.85 16.19 -0.21
CA GLN A 217 12.29 16.35 -0.05
C GLN A 217 12.75 15.68 1.24
N PHE A 218 13.98 15.16 1.23
CA PHE A 218 14.55 14.45 2.36
C PHE A 218 16.00 14.89 2.59
N PRO A 219 16.45 14.97 3.85
CA PRO A 219 17.84 15.33 4.16
C PRO A 219 18.86 14.40 3.49
N VAL A 220 18.58 13.09 3.46
CA VAL A 220 19.45 12.09 2.86
C VAL A 220 18.65 11.22 1.90
N VAL A 221 19.08 11.11 0.66
CA VAL A 221 18.46 10.24 -0.34
C VAL A 221 19.42 9.20 -0.83
N ILE A 222 18.98 7.95 -0.90
CA ILE A 222 19.69 6.82 -1.48
C ILE A 222 18.88 6.30 -2.66
N VAL A 223 19.44 6.39 -3.86
CA VAL A 223 18.84 5.84 -5.09
C VAL A 223 19.37 4.43 -5.32
N ALA A 224 18.49 3.42 -5.28
CA ALA A 224 18.91 2.04 -5.15
C ALA A 224 18.85 1.16 -6.42
N ASP A 225 17.99 1.45 -7.42
CA ASP A 225 17.81 0.55 -8.58
C ASP A 225 17.38 1.22 -9.90
N LEU A 226 17.63 2.52 -10.08
CA LEU A 226 17.19 3.24 -11.29
C LEU A 226 18.06 3.00 -12.53
N TRP A 227 19.11 2.22 -12.42
CA TRP A 227 20.01 1.89 -13.55
C TRP A 227 19.52 0.71 -14.41
N LYS A 228 18.51 -0.05 -13.96
CA LYS A 228 17.95 -1.12 -14.78
C LYS A 228 16.89 -0.55 -15.71
N PRO A 229 17.05 -0.68 -17.04
CA PRO A 229 15.99 -0.32 -17.96
C PRO A 229 14.69 -1.02 -17.54
N ASN A 230 13.60 -0.30 -17.66
CA ASN A 230 12.29 -0.91 -17.46
C ASN A 230 12.09 -1.88 -18.63
N ASP A 231 12.18 -3.19 -18.37
CA ASP A 231 12.06 -4.25 -19.39
C ASP A 231 10.66 -4.29 -19.99
N GLY A 232 10.06 -3.19 -20.32
CA GLY A 232 8.89 -2.94 -21.16
C GLY A 232 7.84 -4.05 -21.32
N ASN A 233 7.82 -5.04 -20.43
CA ASN A 233 6.90 -6.17 -20.46
C ASN A 233 5.54 -5.75 -19.84
N SER A 234 5.03 -4.62 -20.33
CA SER A 234 3.66 -4.19 -20.04
C SER A 234 2.72 -5.06 -20.85
N GLN A 235 1.80 -5.75 -20.21
CA GLN A 235 0.68 -6.45 -20.85
C GLN A 235 -0.31 -5.47 -21.50
N ASN A 236 -0.15 -4.19 -21.24
CA ASN A 236 -1.00 -3.14 -21.78
C ASN A 236 -0.51 -2.67 -23.16
N ALA A 237 -1.45 -2.29 -24.03
CA ALA A 237 -1.12 -1.71 -25.33
C ALA A 237 -0.19 -0.51 -25.15
N PRO A 238 0.96 -0.47 -25.88
CA PRO A 238 1.93 0.59 -25.70
C PRO A 238 1.37 1.94 -26.15
N VAL A 239 1.60 2.95 -25.29
CA VAL A 239 1.27 4.34 -25.55
C VAL A 239 2.56 5.11 -25.75
N TYR A 240 2.74 5.74 -26.92
CA TYR A 240 3.93 6.52 -27.22
C TYR A 240 3.57 7.80 -27.98
N THR A 241 4.49 8.76 -28.00
CA THR A 241 4.32 10.00 -28.76
C THR A 241 5.00 9.88 -30.12
N ARG A 242 4.27 10.14 -31.19
CA ARG A 242 4.78 10.17 -32.55
C ARG A 242 4.63 11.57 -33.14
N VAL A 243 5.65 12.01 -33.86
CA VAL A 243 5.56 13.21 -34.69
C VAL A 243 4.87 12.81 -36.00
N MET A 244 3.74 13.42 -36.28
CA MET A 244 2.97 13.18 -37.50
C MET A 244 3.59 13.93 -38.69
N ALA A 245 3.13 13.61 -39.92
CA ALA A 245 3.65 14.23 -41.14
C ALA A 245 3.49 15.76 -41.19
N ASP A 246 2.54 16.30 -40.42
CA ASP A 246 2.29 17.72 -40.27
C ASP A 246 3.18 18.41 -39.21
N GLY A 247 4.11 17.66 -38.58
CA GLY A 247 4.98 18.14 -37.52
C GLY A 247 4.32 18.16 -36.12
N GLN A 248 3.03 17.81 -36.00
CA GLN A 248 2.36 17.77 -34.71
C GLN A 248 2.74 16.50 -33.92
N ARG A 249 2.84 16.64 -32.60
CA ARG A 249 3.05 15.51 -31.68
C ARG A 249 1.70 14.92 -31.30
N SER A 250 1.45 13.68 -31.69
CA SER A 250 0.23 12.95 -31.33
C SER A 250 0.54 11.75 -30.44
N ARG A 251 -0.31 11.52 -29.46
CA ARG A 251 -0.24 10.36 -28.58
C ARG A 251 -0.91 9.19 -29.29
N VAL A 252 -0.18 8.10 -29.49
CA VAL A 252 -0.61 6.92 -30.24
C VAL A 252 -0.70 5.72 -29.30
N ILE A 253 -1.75 4.92 -29.46
CA ILE A 253 -1.91 3.62 -28.81
C ILE A 253 -1.79 2.55 -29.87
N ASP A 254 -0.85 1.61 -29.72
CA ASP A 254 -0.71 0.49 -30.63
C ASP A 254 -1.60 -0.68 -30.20
N ILE A 255 -2.77 -0.78 -30.84
CA ILE A 255 -3.74 -1.86 -30.60
C ILE A 255 -3.29 -3.20 -31.19
N GLY A 256 -2.37 -3.21 -32.16
CA GLY A 256 -1.79 -4.42 -32.75
C GLY A 256 -0.95 -5.22 -31.77
N TRP A 257 -0.47 -4.57 -30.68
CA TRP A 257 0.26 -5.22 -29.61
C TRP A 257 -0.53 -6.36 -28.96
N ALA A 258 -1.82 -6.17 -28.72
CA ALA A 258 -2.69 -7.17 -28.07
C ALA A 258 -2.87 -8.45 -28.91
N ILE A 259 -2.68 -8.37 -30.22
CA ILE A 259 -2.83 -9.49 -31.17
C ILE A 259 -1.48 -9.98 -31.73
N GLY A 260 -0.36 -9.52 -31.16
CA GLY A 260 0.99 -9.93 -31.56
C GLY A 260 1.48 -9.34 -32.90
N GLN A 261 0.72 -8.44 -33.51
CA GLN A 261 1.08 -7.74 -34.76
C GLN A 261 1.66 -6.37 -34.43
N VAL A 262 2.93 -6.34 -34.04
CA VAL A 262 3.62 -5.08 -33.68
C VAL A 262 4.37 -4.55 -34.88
N ASP A 263 4.09 -3.31 -35.28
CA ASP A 263 4.91 -2.60 -36.25
C ASP A 263 6.36 -2.48 -35.76
N PRO A 264 7.37 -2.91 -36.51
CA PRO A 264 8.77 -2.79 -36.11
C PRO A 264 9.19 -1.37 -35.72
N SER A 265 8.59 -0.34 -36.32
CA SER A 265 8.85 1.07 -35.95
C SER A 265 8.34 1.42 -34.55
N THR A 266 7.28 0.78 -34.07
CA THR A 266 6.71 0.99 -32.74
C THR A 266 7.72 0.67 -31.64
N LYS A 267 8.53 -0.38 -31.80
CA LYS A 267 9.59 -0.74 -30.83
C LYS A 267 10.61 0.38 -30.64
N GLY A 268 10.99 1.07 -31.72
CA GLY A 268 11.91 2.21 -31.68
C GLY A 268 11.30 3.40 -30.93
N PHE A 269 10.05 3.72 -31.18
CA PHE A 269 9.34 4.80 -30.50
C PHE A 269 9.11 4.49 -29.02
N MET A 270 8.77 3.24 -28.69
CA MET A 270 8.62 2.79 -27.30
C MET A 270 9.94 2.90 -26.52
N LYS A 271 11.04 2.45 -27.12
CA LYS A 271 12.36 2.56 -26.50
C LYS A 271 12.74 4.02 -26.24
N ALA A 272 12.56 4.89 -27.23
CA ALA A 272 12.84 6.32 -27.09
C ALA A 272 11.98 6.98 -25.98
N ALA A 273 10.68 6.64 -25.93
CA ALA A 273 9.78 7.12 -24.88
C ALA A 273 10.15 6.59 -23.50
N GLY A 274 10.57 5.32 -23.40
CA GLY A 274 11.08 4.72 -22.18
C GLY A 274 12.36 5.41 -21.69
N ASP A 275 13.32 5.62 -22.58
CA ASP A 275 14.57 6.32 -22.26
C ASP A 275 14.33 7.77 -21.80
N GLU A 276 13.33 8.47 -22.35
CA GLU A 276 12.94 9.81 -21.92
C GLU A 276 12.31 9.80 -20.53
N GLU A 277 11.43 8.85 -20.25
CA GLU A 277 10.81 8.66 -18.95
C GLU A 277 11.84 8.28 -17.87
N ASP A 278 12.75 7.36 -18.18
CA ASP A 278 13.83 6.96 -17.26
C ASP A 278 14.73 8.15 -16.90
N ARG A 279 15.07 9.01 -17.86
CA ARG A 279 15.82 10.27 -17.60
C ARG A 279 15.02 11.21 -16.71
N ARG A 280 13.72 11.34 -16.94
CA ARG A 280 12.85 12.19 -16.12
C ARG A 280 12.76 11.67 -14.69
N LEU A 281 12.60 10.35 -14.50
CA LEU A 281 12.58 9.71 -13.19
C LEU A 281 13.92 9.88 -12.46
N LEU A 282 15.03 9.69 -13.16
CA LEU A 282 16.35 9.91 -12.59
C LEU A 282 16.51 11.36 -12.13
N TYR A 283 16.12 12.34 -12.97
CA TYR A 283 16.15 13.76 -12.58
C TYR A 283 15.32 14.03 -11.33
N VAL A 284 14.09 13.49 -11.27
CA VAL A 284 13.24 13.62 -10.09
C VAL A 284 13.95 13.03 -8.86
N ALA A 285 14.51 11.83 -8.96
CA ALA A 285 15.19 11.16 -7.84
C ALA A 285 16.38 11.99 -7.32
N LEU A 286 17.22 12.50 -8.23
CA LEU A 286 18.42 13.27 -7.88
C LEU A 286 18.08 14.61 -7.22
N THR A 287 16.91 15.19 -7.51
CA THR A 287 16.46 16.46 -6.95
C THR A 287 15.70 16.33 -5.63
N ARG A 288 15.57 15.13 -5.06
CA ARG A 288 14.88 14.93 -3.78
C ARG A 288 15.76 15.14 -2.56
N ALA A 289 17.07 15.09 -2.71
CA ALA A 289 18.02 15.25 -1.62
C ALA A 289 18.22 16.74 -1.26
N GLU A 290 18.08 17.04 0.03
CA GLU A 290 18.42 18.38 0.56
C GLU A 290 19.92 18.51 0.85
N HIS A 291 20.54 17.46 1.42
CA HIS A 291 21.92 17.55 1.91
C HIS A 291 22.84 16.45 1.36
N HIS A 292 22.38 15.21 1.27
CA HIS A 292 23.21 14.10 0.83
C HIS A 292 22.47 13.19 -0.15
N LEU A 293 23.14 12.88 -1.24
CA LEU A 293 22.66 11.96 -2.27
C LEU A 293 23.66 10.83 -2.47
N SER A 294 23.18 9.59 -2.37
CA SER A 294 23.93 8.39 -2.74
C SER A 294 23.20 7.67 -3.87
N VAL A 295 23.92 7.37 -4.94
CA VAL A 295 23.39 6.59 -6.05
C VAL A 295 24.12 5.25 -6.08
N LEU A 296 23.39 4.16 -5.89
CA LEU A 296 23.92 2.81 -5.96
C LEU A 296 23.70 2.29 -7.37
N PHE A 297 24.73 1.81 -8.01
CA PHE A 297 24.63 1.14 -9.31
C PHE A 297 25.57 -0.08 -9.32
N THR A 298 25.18 -1.08 -10.07
CA THR A 298 25.99 -2.27 -10.32
C THR A 298 26.54 -2.20 -11.74
N SER A 299 27.82 -2.49 -11.89
CA SER A 299 28.46 -2.71 -13.19
C SER A 299 28.03 -4.03 -13.77
#